data_e93d8b0f79f5276807e5cb6cc048a4e1
#
_entry.id   e93d8b0f79f5276807e5cb6cc048a4e1
#
_cell.length_a   1.000
_cell.length_b   1.000
_cell.length_c   1.000
_cell.angle_alpha   90.00
_cell.angle_beta   90.00
_cell.angle_gamma   90.00
#
_symmetry.space_group_name_H-M   'P 1'
#
loop_
_entity.id
_entity.type
_entity.pdbx_description
1 polymer ?
#
loop_
_entity_poly.entity_id
_entity_poly.type
_entity_poly.pdbx_seq_one_letter_code
_entity_poly.pdbx_strand_id
1 'polypeptide(L)'
;MPFKPAIFFCLFITVACSHTPSSLEGKKIKNALPAVVNTRSINTYAAVKDIPLPEGYQRLPADSNSFAYWLQNVLLKENKTVYLFDGHKKINQQAQFAVLDITVGNKDLQQCADAVMRLRAEFLFSKKRYAEIIFTDNENGKYAFGAPYTRGNFMQFLQKVFGRCGSASLAKQLKEVTNFETIAAGDVLIRGGFPGHAVMVMAVAENITGKKIFMLAQSYMPAQDMHILVNPSDKNLTPWYEADKMEKIITPEYLFYKNELKKW
;
A
#
# COMPACT_ATOMS: atom_id res chain seq x y z
N MET A 1 -33.34 -0.88 59.23
CA MET A 1 -33.26 -2.31 59.62
C MET A 1 -32.25 -2.96 58.72
N PRO A 2 -31.10 -3.40 59.25
CA PRO A 2 -30.06 -4.00 58.43
C PRO A 2 -30.13 -5.53 58.44
N PHE A 3 -30.03 -6.15 57.28
CA PHE A 3 -29.88 -7.61 57.16
C PHE A 3 -28.38 -7.97 57.19
N LYS A 4 -28.03 -8.92 58.08
CA LYS A 4 -26.70 -9.52 58.21
C LYS A 4 -26.55 -10.71 57.22
N PRO A 5 -25.37 -10.98 56.67
CA PRO A 5 -25.13 -12.21 55.92
C PRO A 5 -24.72 -13.37 56.82
N ALA A 6 -25.19 -14.55 56.46
CA ALA A 6 -24.84 -15.84 57.07
C ALA A 6 -23.53 -16.37 56.50
N ILE A 7 -22.60 -16.76 57.38
CA ILE A 7 -21.34 -17.43 57.06
C ILE A 7 -21.55 -18.93 57.11
N PHE A 8 -21.29 -19.63 56.00
CA PHE A 8 -21.22 -21.09 55.93
C PHE A 8 -19.78 -21.57 56.04
N PHE A 9 -19.51 -22.31 57.10
CA PHE A 9 -18.22 -22.96 57.35
C PHE A 9 -18.24 -24.36 56.73
N CYS A 10 -17.40 -24.64 55.71
CA CYS A 10 -17.19 -25.99 55.20
C CYS A 10 -15.87 -26.55 55.74
N LEU A 11 -15.99 -27.65 56.41
CA LEU A 11 -14.91 -28.42 57.07
C LEU A 11 -14.21 -29.28 55.99
N PHE A 12 -12.90 -29.05 55.77
CA PHE A 12 -12.10 -29.93 54.94
C PHE A 12 -11.41 -31.02 55.77
N ILE A 13 -11.73 -32.26 55.42
CA ILE A 13 -11.04 -33.46 55.94
C ILE A 13 -9.86 -33.75 55.00
N THR A 14 -8.64 -33.70 55.51
CA THR A 14 -7.43 -34.10 54.82
C THR A 14 -7.14 -35.58 55.05
N VAL A 15 -7.12 -36.36 53.98
CA VAL A 15 -6.57 -37.72 53.97
C VAL A 15 -5.18 -37.66 53.33
N ALA A 16 -4.15 -37.96 54.08
CA ALA A 16 -2.80 -38.10 53.62
C ALA A 16 -2.55 -39.53 53.14
N CYS A 17 -2.24 -39.73 51.89
CA CYS A 17 -1.65 -40.96 51.38
C CYS A 17 -0.25 -40.67 50.85
N SER A 18 0.75 -41.24 51.50
CA SER A 18 2.16 -41.23 51.10
C SER A 18 2.40 -42.26 50.02
N HIS A 19 2.87 -41.83 48.84
CA HIS A 19 3.51 -42.72 47.85
C HIS A 19 4.80 -42.07 47.34
N THR A 20 5.89 -42.78 47.49
CA THR A 20 7.23 -42.47 46.99
C THR A 20 7.28 -42.47 45.46
N PRO A 21 8.05 -41.55 44.81
CA PRO A 21 8.17 -41.54 43.37
C PRO A 21 9.30 -42.45 42.87
N SER A 22 9.00 -43.35 41.93
CA SER A 22 9.99 -43.98 41.09
C SER A 22 10.34 -43.06 39.93
N SER A 23 11.62 -42.77 39.78
CA SER A 23 12.19 -42.01 38.68
C SER A 23 12.08 -42.76 37.36
N LEU A 24 11.36 -42.17 36.39
CA LEU A 24 11.52 -42.49 34.98
C LEU A 24 11.81 -41.16 34.25
N GLU A 25 13.06 -40.99 33.89
CA GLU A 25 13.51 -39.93 32.98
C GLU A 25 12.84 -40.10 31.59
N GLY A 26 11.78 -39.39 31.34
CA GLY A 26 11.17 -39.24 30.03
C GLY A 26 11.89 -38.16 29.25
N LYS A 27 12.74 -38.55 28.27
CA LYS A 27 13.26 -37.66 27.24
C LYS A 27 12.11 -36.93 26.54
N LYS A 28 11.92 -35.63 26.83
CA LYS A 28 11.04 -34.74 26.06
C LYS A 28 11.69 -34.53 24.67
N ILE A 29 11.29 -35.32 23.69
CA ILE A 29 11.50 -35.01 22.28
C ILE A 29 10.60 -33.78 21.97
N LYS A 30 11.24 -32.61 21.88
CA LYS A 30 10.59 -31.42 21.32
C LYS A 30 10.47 -31.61 19.80
N ASN A 31 9.44 -32.27 19.36
CA ASN A 31 9.01 -32.19 17.96
C ASN A 31 8.46 -30.76 17.75
N ALA A 32 9.34 -29.83 17.40
CA ALA A 32 8.90 -28.58 16.82
C ALA A 32 8.27 -28.93 15.47
N LEU A 33 6.94 -28.83 15.39
CA LEU A 33 6.24 -28.87 14.12
C LEU A 33 6.86 -27.81 13.20
N PRO A 34 7.21 -28.15 11.95
CA PRO A 34 7.72 -27.16 11.01
C PRO A 34 6.67 -26.04 10.91
N ALA A 35 7.10 -24.79 11.07
CA ALA A 35 6.23 -23.63 10.89
C ALA A 35 5.60 -23.77 9.50
N VAL A 36 4.26 -23.81 9.45
CA VAL A 36 3.51 -23.80 8.19
C VAL A 36 3.83 -22.47 7.53
N VAL A 37 4.78 -22.48 6.58
CA VAL A 37 5.06 -21.31 5.75
C VAL A 37 3.81 -21.06 4.93
N ASN A 38 3.09 -19.99 5.26
CA ASN A 38 1.91 -19.60 4.49
C ASN A 38 2.39 -19.06 3.14
N THR A 39 2.46 -19.92 2.14
CA THR A 39 2.94 -19.60 0.77
C THR A 39 2.15 -18.46 0.12
N ARG A 40 0.95 -18.12 0.62
CA ARG A 40 0.17 -16.95 0.17
C ARG A 40 0.80 -15.62 0.54
N SER A 41 1.73 -15.57 1.48
CA SER A 41 2.42 -14.34 1.90
C SER A 41 3.70 -14.03 1.15
N ILE A 42 4.17 -14.93 0.27
CA ILE A 42 5.43 -14.77 -0.47
C ILE A 42 5.14 -14.17 -1.85
N ASN A 43 5.88 -13.12 -2.19
CA ASN A 43 5.93 -12.53 -3.52
C ASN A 43 7.13 -13.11 -4.28
N THR A 44 6.92 -13.51 -5.53
CA THR A 44 7.97 -14.06 -6.40
C THR A 44 8.49 -13.07 -7.43
N TYR A 45 7.93 -11.85 -7.47
CA TYR A 45 8.31 -10.81 -8.43
C TYR A 45 9.28 -9.83 -7.78
N ALA A 46 10.40 -9.54 -8.45
CA ALA A 46 11.41 -8.62 -7.92
C ALA A 46 11.00 -7.14 -8.07
N ALA A 47 10.31 -6.80 -9.15
CA ALA A 47 9.86 -5.44 -9.45
C ALA A 47 8.47 -5.44 -10.10
N VAL A 48 7.84 -4.27 -10.18
CA VAL A 48 6.53 -4.08 -10.80
C VAL A 48 6.48 -4.62 -12.23
N LYS A 49 7.55 -4.44 -13.01
CA LYS A 49 7.65 -4.95 -14.39
C LYS A 49 7.61 -6.48 -14.50
N ASP A 50 7.95 -7.20 -13.43
CA ASP A 50 8.01 -8.66 -13.42
C ASP A 50 6.65 -9.30 -13.14
N ILE A 51 5.64 -8.51 -12.74
CA ILE A 51 4.27 -8.98 -12.56
C ILE A 51 3.71 -9.42 -13.93
N PRO A 52 3.21 -10.66 -14.08
CA PRO A 52 2.78 -11.18 -15.37
C PRO A 52 1.69 -10.34 -16.05
N LEU A 53 1.73 -10.33 -17.36
CA LEU A 53 0.66 -9.81 -18.20
C LEU A 53 -0.34 -10.92 -18.52
N PRO A 54 -1.63 -10.60 -18.67
CA PRO A 54 -2.58 -11.50 -19.29
C PRO A 54 -2.17 -11.81 -20.74
N GLU A 55 -2.61 -12.97 -21.24
CA GLU A 55 -2.34 -13.38 -22.62
C GLU A 55 -2.81 -12.33 -23.63
N GLY A 56 -1.99 -12.09 -24.65
CA GLY A 56 -2.27 -11.12 -25.72
C GLY A 56 -2.00 -9.65 -25.36
N TYR A 57 -1.56 -9.34 -24.15
CA TYR A 57 -1.21 -7.97 -23.75
C TYR A 57 0.30 -7.75 -23.75
N GLN A 58 0.71 -6.52 -24.08
CA GLN A 58 2.08 -6.05 -24.03
C GLN A 58 2.16 -4.75 -23.23
N ARG A 59 3.20 -4.59 -22.42
CA ARG A 59 3.43 -3.32 -21.71
C ARG A 59 3.66 -2.21 -22.72
N LEU A 60 3.08 -1.04 -22.45
CA LEU A 60 3.40 0.14 -23.26
C LEU A 60 4.89 0.47 -23.07
N PRO A 61 5.60 0.77 -24.18
CA PRO A 61 6.99 1.18 -24.12
C PRO A 61 7.12 2.48 -23.30
N ALA A 62 8.17 2.56 -22.50
CA ALA A 62 8.45 3.73 -21.69
C ALA A 62 9.90 4.17 -21.89
N ASP A 63 10.12 5.46 -22.14
CA ASP A 63 11.45 6.05 -22.17
C ASP A 63 12.15 5.84 -20.81
N SER A 64 13.43 5.47 -20.82
CA SER A 64 14.23 5.16 -19.64
C SER A 64 14.36 6.31 -18.63
N ASN A 65 14.12 7.55 -19.08
CA ASN A 65 14.10 8.73 -18.23
C ASN A 65 12.70 9.13 -17.78
N SER A 66 11.65 8.41 -18.22
CA SER A 66 10.27 8.72 -17.88
C SER A 66 9.88 8.23 -16.48
N PHE A 67 8.83 8.84 -15.93
CA PHE A 67 8.23 8.40 -14.68
C PHE A 67 7.61 7.00 -14.82
N ALA A 68 7.01 6.70 -15.98
CA ALA A 68 6.45 5.39 -16.29
C ALA A 68 7.51 4.27 -16.21
N TYR A 69 8.69 4.49 -16.78
CA TYR A 69 9.81 3.54 -16.69
C TYR A 69 10.27 3.35 -15.24
N TRP A 70 10.40 4.45 -14.48
CA TRP A 70 10.79 4.40 -13.08
C TRP A 70 9.79 3.59 -12.24
N LEU A 71 8.48 3.82 -12.42
CA LEU A 71 7.42 3.08 -11.72
C LEU A 71 7.47 1.58 -11.99
N GLN A 72 7.71 1.18 -13.24
CA GLN A 72 7.86 -0.23 -13.62
C GLN A 72 9.07 -0.91 -12.95
N ASN A 73 10.10 -0.14 -12.62
CA ASN A 73 11.31 -0.64 -11.95
C ASN A 73 11.29 -0.49 -10.42
N VAL A 74 10.19 -0.04 -9.82
CA VAL A 74 10.05 -0.05 -8.37
C VAL A 74 10.10 -1.50 -7.87
N LEU A 75 10.98 -1.73 -6.88
CA LEU A 75 11.16 -3.05 -6.29
C LEU A 75 9.95 -3.44 -5.43
N LEU A 76 9.74 -4.73 -5.32
CA LEU A 76 8.68 -5.33 -4.51
C LEU A 76 9.30 -6.08 -3.34
N LYS A 77 8.65 -6.00 -2.17
CA LYS A 77 9.02 -6.81 -1.01
C LYS A 77 8.71 -8.28 -1.28
N GLU A 78 9.55 -9.18 -0.78
CA GLU A 78 9.28 -10.61 -0.78
C GLU A 78 8.03 -10.95 0.04
N ASN A 79 7.83 -10.27 1.16
CA ASN A 79 6.66 -10.44 2.01
C ASN A 79 5.49 -9.57 1.51
N LYS A 80 4.36 -10.20 1.21
CA LYS A 80 3.11 -9.53 0.79
C LYS A 80 2.30 -8.94 1.95
N THR A 81 2.72 -9.11 3.19
CA THR A 81 2.02 -8.52 4.33
C THR A 81 2.16 -7.02 4.34
N VAL A 82 1.04 -6.31 4.36
CA VAL A 82 1.00 -4.86 4.54
C VAL A 82 1.06 -4.53 6.01
N TYR A 83 2.03 -3.72 6.40
CA TYR A 83 2.19 -3.20 7.75
C TYR A 83 1.83 -1.72 7.82
N LEU A 84 1.30 -1.29 8.95
CA LEU A 84 1.08 0.10 9.28
C LEU A 84 2.41 0.76 9.70
N PHE A 85 2.41 2.08 9.79
CA PHE A 85 3.56 2.89 10.21
C PHE A 85 4.12 2.53 11.60
N ASP A 86 3.29 1.95 12.46
CA ASP A 86 3.64 1.52 13.84
C ASP A 86 4.07 0.04 13.94
N GLY A 87 4.15 -0.65 12.80
CA GLY A 87 4.55 -2.05 12.72
C GLY A 87 3.43 -3.07 12.88
N HIS A 88 2.20 -2.65 13.19
CA HIS A 88 1.06 -3.56 13.21
C HIS A 88 0.66 -3.98 11.79
N LYS A 89 0.09 -5.18 11.68
CA LYS A 89 -0.49 -5.62 10.39
C LYS A 89 -1.75 -4.83 10.08
N LYS A 90 -1.90 -4.41 8.82
CA LYS A 90 -3.17 -3.92 8.30
C LYS A 90 -4.26 -4.99 8.52
N ILE A 91 -5.47 -4.59 8.89
CA ILE A 91 -6.57 -5.53 9.14
C ILE A 91 -6.94 -6.28 7.84
N ASN A 92 -7.18 -5.54 6.75
CA ASN A 92 -7.51 -6.12 5.47
C ASN A 92 -6.24 -6.54 4.70
N GLN A 93 -5.85 -7.82 4.82
CA GLN A 93 -4.72 -8.41 4.10
C GLN A 93 -5.14 -9.03 2.74
N GLN A 94 -6.33 -8.73 2.23
CA GLN A 94 -6.80 -9.23 0.93
C GLN A 94 -6.82 -8.14 -0.15
N ALA A 95 -6.48 -6.90 0.20
CA ALA A 95 -6.47 -5.78 -0.73
C ALA A 95 -5.22 -5.75 -1.63
N GLN A 96 -4.10 -6.33 -1.17
CA GLN A 96 -2.82 -6.27 -1.86
C GLN A 96 -2.52 -7.51 -2.70
N PHE A 97 -1.96 -7.28 -3.87
CA PHE A 97 -1.32 -8.29 -4.72
C PHE A 97 0.17 -8.43 -4.41
N ALA A 98 0.86 -7.32 -4.26
CA ALA A 98 2.27 -7.21 -3.90
C ALA A 98 2.52 -5.90 -3.13
N VAL A 99 3.60 -5.83 -2.36
CA VAL A 99 3.99 -4.65 -1.56
C VAL A 99 5.21 -4.00 -2.17
N LEU A 100 5.20 -2.67 -2.34
CA LEU A 100 6.36 -1.92 -2.84
C LEU A 100 7.46 -1.88 -1.77
N ASP A 101 8.71 -2.02 -2.19
CA ASP A 101 9.87 -1.91 -1.29
C ASP A 101 10.23 -0.44 -1.04
N ILE A 102 9.27 0.28 -0.45
CA ILE A 102 9.39 1.67 -0.04
C ILE A 102 8.87 1.78 1.38
N THR A 103 9.73 2.22 2.30
CA THR A 103 9.32 2.34 3.70
C THR A 103 8.23 3.39 3.91
N VAL A 104 7.24 3.06 4.73
CA VAL A 104 6.21 3.99 5.19
C VAL A 104 6.76 4.98 6.25
N GLY A 105 7.86 4.63 6.89
CA GLY A 105 8.40 5.37 8.03
C GLY A 105 7.75 4.93 9.35
N ASN A 106 7.83 5.81 10.37
CA ASN A 106 7.34 5.53 11.72
C ASN A 106 6.33 6.57 12.23
N LYS A 107 5.68 7.29 11.32
CA LYS A 107 4.65 8.29 11.62
C LYS A 107 3.41 8.03 10.77
N ASP A 108 2.24 8.35 11.30
CA ASP A 108 0.99 8.29 10.55
C ASP A 108 0.86 9.49 9.58
N LEU A 109 1.74 9.53 8.57
CA LEU A 109 1.84 10.62 7.61
C LEU A 109 1.74 10.17 6.16
N GLN A 110 2.41 9.09 5.76
CA GLN A 110 2.41 8.64 4.37
C GLN A 110 1.12 7.88 4.04
N GLN A 111 0.00 8.60 4.01
CA GLN A 111 -1.32 8.08 3.68
C GLN A 111 -1.56 8.04 2.16
N CYS A 112 -2.80 7.97 1.70
CA CYS A 112 -3.14 7.72 0.29
C CYS A 112 -2.51 8.72 -0.71
N ALA A 113 -2.81 10.01 -0.58
CA ALA A 113 -2.26 11.05 -1.46
C ALA A 113 -0.76 11.25 -1.25
N ASP A 114 -0.28 11.03 -0.02
CA ASP A 114 1.12 11.17 0.33
C ASP A 114 1.98 10.09 -0.35
N ALA A 115 1.45 8.89 -0.50
CA ALA A 115 2.09 7.83 -1.26
C ALA A 115 2.25 8.21 -2.74
N VAL A 116 1.23 8.84 -3.34
CA VAL A 116 1.29 9.37 -4.71
C VAL A 116 2.36 10.45 -4.83
N MET A 117 2.35 11.43 -3.92
CA MET A 117 3.37 12.50 -3.86
C MET A 117 4.77 11.91 -3.61
N ARG A 118 4.87 10.89 -2.75
CA ARG A 118 6.13 10.20 -2.47
C ARG A 118 6.71 9.56 -3.73
N LEU A 119 5.95 8.79 -4.48
CA LEU A 119 6.42 8.13 -5.71
C LEU A 119 6.91 9.15 -6.74
N ARG A 120 6.14 10.25 -6.95
CA ARG A 120 6.57 11.32 -7.84
C ARG A 120 7.87 11.99 -7.38
N ALA A 121 7.98 12.31 -6.10
CA ALA A 121 9.16 12.96 -5.55
C ALA A 121 10.39 12.04 -5.60
N GLU A 122 10.25 10.73 -5.32
CA GLU A 122 11.35 9.76 -5.43
C GLU A 122 11.90 9.68 -6.86
N PHE A 123 11.00 9.62 -7.85
CA PHE A 123 11.42 9.69 -9.26
C PHE A 123 12.23 10.94 -9.54
N LEU A 124 11.70 12.12 -9.22
CA LEU A 124 12.38 13.40 -9.47
C LEU A 124 13.72 13.51 -8.73
N PHE A 125 13.76 13.02 -7.48
CA PHE A 125 14.98 12.95 -6.69
C PHE A 125 16.04 12.04 -7.34
N SER A 126 15.63 10.87 -7.82
CA SER A 126 16.52 9.91 -8.50
C SER A 126 17.12 10.48 -9.79
N LYS A 127 16.39 11.37 -10.45
CA LYS A 127 16.82 12.06 -11.68
C LYS A 127 17.52 13.40 -11.38
N LYS A 128 17.76 13.74 -10.12
CA LYS A 128 18.33 15.04 -9.67
C LYS A 128 17.53 16.27 -10.16
N ARG A 129 16.25 16.08 -10.44
CA ARG A 129 15.30 17.14 -10.87
C ARG A 129 14.69 17.81 -9.64
N TYR A 130 15.54 18.28 -8.73
CA TYR A 130 15.14 18.76 -7.40
C TYR A 130 14.22 19.97 -7.45
N ALA A 131 14.43 20.88 -8.39
CA ALA A 131 13.60 22.08 -8.58
C ALA A 131 12.16 21.78 -8.97
N GLU A 132 11.86 20.57 -9.45
CA GLU A 132 10.52 20.14 -9.82
C GLU A 132 9.77 19.44 -8.68
N ILE A 133 10.44 19.19 -7.55
CA ILE A 133 9.82 18.61 -6.36
C ILE A 133 9.11 19.75 -5.61
N ILE A 134 7.88 20.02 -6.05
CA ILE A 134 7.02 21.09 -5.51
C ILE A 134 5.61 20.55 -5.27
N PHE A 135 5.09 20.81 -4.08
CA PHE A 135 3.70 20.50 -3.72
C PHE A 135 3.01 21.73 -3.16
N THR A 136 1.69 21.79 -3.33
CA THR A 136 0.88 22.92 -2.90
C THR A 136 -0.20 22.44 -1.93
N ASP A 137 -0.42 23.15 -0.84
CA ASP A 137 -1.50 22.87 0.11
C ASP A 137 -2.84 23.49 -0.34
N ASN A 138 -3.88 23.33 0.48
CA ASN A 138 -5.21 23.84 0.16
C ASN A 138 -5.32 25.37 0.19
N GLU A 139 -4.38 26.06 0.86
CA GLU A 139 -4.31 27.51 1.00
C GLU A 139 -3.37 28.13 -0.05
N ASN A 140 -2.91 27.34 -1.02
CA ASN A 140 -1.95 27.70 -2.06
C ASN A 140 -0.51 27.96 -1.52
N GLY A 141 -0.19 27.52 -0.31
CA GLY A 141 1.16 27.48 0.22
C GLY A 141 2.01 26.49 -0.56
N LYS A 142 3.13 26.96 -1.12
CA LYS A 142 4.05 26.14 -1.93
C LYS A 142 5.17 25.57 -1.09
N TYR A 143 5.41 24.27 -1.19
CA TYR A 143 6.51 23.53 -0.57
C TYR A 143 7.44 23.07 -1.68
N ALA A 144 8.62 23.69 -1.79
CA ALA A 144 9.66 23.33 -2.75
C ALA A 144 10.82 22.67 -2.02
N PHE A 145 11.37 21.60 -2.59
CA PHE A 145 12.55 20.93 -2.05
C PHE A 145 13.80 21.75 -2.40
N GLY A 146 14.56 22.13 -1.39
CA GLY A 146 15.77 22.94 -1.49
C GLY A 146 17.02 22.24 -0.97
N ALA A 147 18.17 22.86 -1.20
CA ALA A 147 19.46 22.40 -0.69
C ALA A 147 19.48 22.37 0.86
N PRO A 148 20.32 21.50 1.46
CA PRO A 148 21.18 20.51 0.79
C PRO A 148 20.41 19.29 0.31
N TYR A 149 20.73 18.83 -0.91
CA TYR A 149 20.03 17.74 -1.60
C TYR A 149 20.44 16.36 -1.06
N THR A 150 20.31 16.15 0.24
CA THR A 150 20.60 14.89 0.91
C THR A 150 19.34 14.06 1.09
N ARG A 151 19.50 12.74 1.22
CA ARG A 151 18.38 11.82 1.50
C ARG A 151 17.66 12.19 2.82
N GLY A 152 18.39 12.56 3.85
CA GLY A 152 17.83 12.98 5.14
C GLY A 152 16.93 14.20 4.99
N ASN A 153 17.40 15.27 4.34
CA ASN A 153 16.59 16.47 4.09
C ASN A 153 15.38 16.20 3.19
N PHE A 154 15.54 15.33 2.19
CA PHE A 154 14.43 14.92 1.33
C PHE A 154 13.31 14.25 2.14
N MET A 155 13.66 13.35 3.06
CA MET A 155 12.67 12.69 3.91
C MET A 155 12.00 13.65 4.89
N GLN A 156 12.76 14.59 5.48
CA GLN A 156 12.19 15.64 6.34
C GLN A 156 11.24 16.56 5.56
N PHE A 157 11.64 16.95 4.35
CA PHE A 157 10.80 17.73 3.45
C PHE A 157 9.48 17.01 3.15
N LEU A 158 9.53 15.72 2.79
CA LEU A 158 8.33 14.94 2.53
C LEU A 158 7.42 14.81 3.75
N GLN A 159 7.97 14.60 4.95
CA GLN A 159 7.16 14.60 6.18
C GLN A 159 6.43 15.93 6.40
N LYS A 160 7.07 17.07 6.06
CA LYS A 160 6.41 18.38 6.10
C LYS A 160 5.29 18.49 5.07
N VAL A 161 5.53 18.00 3.85
CA VAL A 161 4.52 17.96 2.78
C VAL A 161 3.32 17.12 3.21
N PHE A 162 3.53 15.91 3.70
CA PHE A 162 2.46 15.00 4.14
C PHE A 162 1.60 15.55 5.29
N GLY A 163 2.18 16.39 6.15
CA GLY A 163 1.41 17.07 7.20
C GLY A 163 0.64 18.32 6.74
N ARG A 164 0.76 18.74 5.47
CA ARG A 164 0.16 19.98 4.94
C ARG A 164 -0.65 19.79 3.67
N CYS A 165 -0.20 18.88 2.81
CA CYS A 165 -0.86 18.56 1.56
C CYS A 165 -1.69 17.27 1.74
N GLY A 166 -2.69 17.08 0.89
CA GLY A 166 -3.54 15.89 0.94
C GLY A 166 -4.28 15.69 -0.38
N SER A 167 -5.29 14.82 -0.40
CA SER A 167 -6.03 14.51 -1.64
C SER A 167 -6.69 15.74 -2.27
N ALA A 168 -7.22 16.67 -1.47
CA ALA A 168 -7.87 17.89 -1.98
C ALA A 168 -6.88 18.82 -2.67
N SER A 169 -5.71 19.10 -2.07
CA SER A 169 -4.71 19.96 -2.68
C SER A 169 -4.02 19.30 -3.87
N LEU A 170 -3.73 18.00 -3.78
CA LEU A 170 -3.14 17.26 -4.89
C LEU A 170 -4.09 17.19 -6.10
N ALA A 171 -5.39 16.99 -5.88
CA ALA A 171 -6.38 16.99 -6.95
C ALA A 171 -6.45 18.34 -7.69
N LYS A 172 -6.21 19.46 -6.99
CA LYS A 172 -6.13 20.80 -7.62
C LYS A 172 -4.81 20.99 -8.38
N GLN A 173 -3.72 20.41 -7.91
CA GLN A 173 -2.39 20.53 -8.53
C GLN A 173 -2.28 19.73 -9.81
N LEU A 174 -2.93 18.57 -9.88
CA LEU A 174 -2.91 17.68 -11.05
C LEU A 174 -3.86 18.17 -12.14
N LYS A 175 -3.49 17.92 -13.41
CA LYS A 175 -4.29 18.24 -14.60
C LYS A 175 -5.31 17.13 -14.87
N GLU A 176 -6.48 17.51 -15.33
CA GLU A 176 -7.52 16.55 -15.73
C GLU A 176 -7.12 15.76 -16.97
N VAL A 177 -7.53 14.50 -17.01
CA VAL A 177 -7.46 13.64 -18.19
C VAL A 177 -8.87 13.52 -18.74
N THR A 178 -9.14 14.18 -19.87
CA THR A 178 -10.49 14.25 -20.47
C THR A 178 -10.90 12.97 -21.18
N ASN A 179 -9.93 12.19 -21.66
CA ASN A 179 -10.17 10.89 -22.29
C ASN A 179 -9.47 9.78 -21.48
N PHE A 180 -10.25 8.95 -20.81
CA PHE A 180 -9.73 7.86 -19.99
C PHE A 180 -8.91 6.82 -20.78
N GLU A 181 -9.18 6.65 -22.07
CA GLU A 181 -8.41 5.74 -22.93
C GLU A 181 -6.94 6.16 -23.09
N THR A 182 -6.63 7.43 -22.78
CA THR A 182 -5.25 7.93 -22.77
C THR A 182 -4.49 7.62 -21.48
N ILE A 183 -5.08 6.84 -20.56
CA ILE A 183 -4.46 6.43 -19.30
C ILE A 183 -3.03 5.94 -19.51
N ALA A 184 -2.13 6.40 -18.65
CA ALA A 184 -0.70 6.11 -18.69
C ALA A 184 -0.14 5.83 -17.30
N ALA A 185 0.97 5.10 -17.22
CA ALA A 185 1.68 4.93 -15.96
C ALA A 185 2.18 6.29 -15.44
N GLY A 186 1.90 6.57 -14.19
CA GLY A 186 2.14 7.86 -13.54
C GLY A 186 0.90 8.74 -13.42
N ASP A 187 -0.20 8.41 -14.09
CA ASP A 187 -1.50 9.04 -13.84
C ASP A 187 -2.05 8.64 -12.46
N VAL A 188 -3.01 9.41 -11.98
CA VAL A 188 -3.55 9.29 -10.63
C VAL A 188 -5.07 9.28 -10.69
N LEU A 189 -5.71 8.23 -10.17
CA LEU A 189 -7.13 8.29 -9.85
C LEU A 189 -7.25 8.97 -8.48
N ILE A 190 -7.92 10.12 -8.44
CA ILE A 190 -7.98 10.95 -7.24
C ILE A 190 -9.33 11.63 -7.06
N ARG A 191 -9.90 11.44 -5.88
CA ARG A 191 -11.00 12.24 -5.35
C ARG A 191 -10.50 13.11 -4.22
N GLY A 192 -10.53 14.43 -4.43
CA GLY A 192 -10.18 15.39 -3.38
C GLY A 192 -11.28 15.51 -2.33
N GLY A 193 -10.92 15.84 -1.09
CA GLY A 193 -11.88 16.15 -0.02
C GLY A 193 -11.85 15.16 1.14
N PHE A 194 -12.93 15.15 1.93
CA PHE A 194 -13.16 14.30 3.09
C PHE A 194 -14.56 13.66 3.00
N PRO A 195 -14.66 12.34 2.76
CA PRO A 195 -13.57 11.40 2.51
C PRO A 195 -12.99 11.58 1.10
N GLY A 196 -11.66 11.64 1.01
CA GLY A 196 -10.92 11.65 -0.25
C GLY A 196 -10.01 10.43 -0.34
N HIS A 197 -9.57 10.10 -1.57
CA HIS A 197 -8.60 9.01 -1.78
C HIS A 197 -7.81 9.23 -3.08
N ALA A 198 -6.61 8.65 -3.14
CA ALA A 198 -5.76 8.70 -4.31
C ALA A 198 -5.00 7.38 -4.50
N VAL A 199 -4.90 6.93 -5.75
CA VAL A 199 -4.14 5.76 -6.16
C VAL A 199 -3.31 6.06 -7.40
N MET A 200 -2.12 5.46 -7.50
CA MET A 200 -1.19 5.64 -8.61
C MET A 200 -1.39 4.56 -9.67
N VAL A 201 -1.44 4.93 -10.94
CA VAL A 201 -1.31 4.00 -12.07
C VAL A 201 0.16 3.60 -12.20
N MET A 202 0.48 2.35 -11.86
CA MET A 202 1.86 1.84 -11.84
C MET A 202 2.35 1.34 -13.17
N ALA A 203 1.47 0.77 -13.96
CA ALA A 203 1.77 0.22 -15.29
C ALA A 203 0.51 0.23 -16.15
N VAL A 204 0.70 0.30 -17.46
CA VAL A 204 -0.34 0.14 -18.47
C VAL A 204 0.15 -0.86 -19.51
N ALA A 205 -0.74 -1.71 -19.97
CA ALA A 205 -0.49 -2.64 -21.07
C ALA A 205 -1.65 -2.56 -22.07
N GLU A 206 -1.37 -2.93 -23.32
CA GLU A 206 -2.32 -2.86 -24.42
C GLU A 206 -2.26 -4.14 -25.24
N ASN A 207 -3.38 -4.58 -25.75
CA ASN A 207 -3.44 -5.69 -26.69
C ASN A 207 -3.46 -5.20 -28.15
N ILE A 208 -3.43 -6.13 -29.10
CA ILE A 208 -3.38 -5.83 -30.54
C ILE A 208 -4.61 -5.05 -31.04
N THR A 209 -5.71 -5.04 -30.32
CA THR A 209 -6.92 -4.26 -30.67
C THR A 209 -6.94 -2.86 -30.07
N GLY A 210 -5.88 -2.45 -29.35
CA GLY A 210 -5.81 -1.17 -28.66
C GLY A 210 -6.52 -1.15 -27.30
N LYS A 211 -7.00 -2.31 -26.82
CA LYS A 211 -7.62 -2.42 -25.52
C LYS A 211 -6.55 -2.33 -24.43
N LYS A 212 -6.74 -1.43 -23.45
CA LYS A 212 -5.81 -1.19 -22.36
C LYS A 212 -6.24 -1.85 -21.06
N ILE A 213 -5.24 -2.30 -20.32
CA ILE A 213 -5.34 -2.68 -18.92
C ILE A 213 -4.30 -1.90 -18.11
N PHE A 214 -4.60 -1.67 -16.84
CA PHE A 214 -3.73 -0.90 -15.96
C PHE A 214 -3.64 -1.50 -14.56
N MET A 215 -2.59 -1.16 -13.84
CA MET A 215 -2.29 -1.64 -12.50
C MET A 215 -2.26 -0.46 -11.53
N LEU A 216 -2.87 -0.63 -10.36
CA LEU A 216 -3.00 0.43 -9.36
C LEU A 216 -2.19 0.11 -8.11
N ALA A 217 -1.63 1.16 -7.47
CA ALA A 217 -1.04 1.07 -6.14
C ALA A 217 -1.58 2.16 -5.23
N GLN A 218 -1.65 1.84 -3.94
CA GLN A 218 -2.07 2.77 -2.90
C GLN A 218 -1.25 2.62 -1.62
N SER A 219 -1.29 3.62 -0.74
CA SER A 219 -1.32 3.52 0.71
C SER A 219 -2.73 3.84 1.19
N TYR A 220 -2.99 3.82 2.49
CA TYR A 220 -4.33 4.12 3.04
C TYR A 220 -4.19 4.82 4.41
N MET A 221 -5.30 4.99 5.13
CA MET A 221 -5.35 5.47 6.51
C MET A 221 -5.66 4.32 7.47
N PRO A 222 -4.89 4.14 8.56
CA PRO A 222 -3.63 4.80 8.89
C PRO A 222 -2.54 4.57 7.85
N ALA A 223 -1.45 5.38 7.89
CA ALA A 223 -0.30 5.24 7.00
C ALA A 223 0.23 3.80 7.00
N GLN A 224 0.45 3.24 5.84
CA GLN A 224 0.78 1.83 5.67
C GLN A 224 1.69 1.61 4.46
N ASP A 225 2.25 0.42 4.34
CA ASP A 225 3.03 0.04 3.18
C ASP A 225 2.26 0.29 1.89
N MET A 226 2.92 0.94 0.92
CA MET A 226 2.37 1.06 -0.43
C MET A 226 2.29 -0.31 -1.08
N HIS A 227 1.17 -0.62 -1.72
CA HIS A 227 0.94 -1.93 -2.29
C HIS A 227 0.16 -1.88 -3.60
N ILE A 228 0.48 -2.82 -4.48
CA ILE A 228 -0.30 -3.09 -5.70
C ILE A 228 -1.64 -3.69 -5.28
N LEU A 229 -2.72 -3.18 -5.86
CA LEU A 229 -4.07 -3.62 -5.55
C LEU A 229 -4.47 -4.88 -6.33
N VAL A 230 -5.20 -5.77 -5.68
CA VAL A 230 -5.95 -6.81 -6.40
C VAL A 230 -7.14 -6.17 -7.13
N ASN A 231 -7.58 -6.76 -8.24
CA ASN A 231 -8.82 -6.37 -8.90
C ASN A 231 -9.99 -7.17 -8.31
N PRO A 232 -10.88 -6.56 -7.50
CA PRO A 232 -12.00 -7.28 -6.91
C PRO A 232 -13.11 -7.60 -7.90
N SER A 233 -13.15 -6.89 -9.05
CA SER A 233 -14.18 -7.07 -10.07
C SER A 233 -13.89 -8.23 -11.02
N ASP A 234 -12.60 -8.58 -11.20
CA ASP A 234 -12.18 -9.69 -12.05
C ASP A 234 -10.96 -10.40 -11.46
N LYS A 235 -11.20 -11.60 -10.90
CA LYS A 235 -10.13 -12.40 -10.28
C LYS A 235 -9.14 -12.98 -11.31
N ASN A 236 -9.58 -13.17 -12.55
CA ASN A 236 -8.73 -13.72 -13.60
C ASN A 236 -7.79 -12.65 -14.19
N LEU A 237 -8.21 -11.39 -14.13
CA LEU A 237 -7.43 -10.27 -14.60
C LEU A 237 -6.51 -9.67 -13.53
N THR A 238 -6.76 -9.97 -12.23
CA THR A 238 -6.00 -9.38 -11.10
C THR A 238 -4.47 -9.58 -11.26
N PRO A 239 -3.62 -8.57 -11.02
CA PRO A 239 -3.91 -7.24 -10.45
C PRO A 239 -4.21 -6.17 -11.52
N TRP A 240 -4.55 -6.55 -12.70
CA TRP A 240 -4.86 -5.65 -13.80
C TRP A 240 -6.33 -5.28 -13.82
N TYR A 241 -6.63 -4.04 -14.21
CA TYR A 241 -7.95 -3.47 -14.38
C TYR A 241 -8.18 -3.15 -15.85
N GLU A 242 -9.40 -3.23 -16.33
CA GLU A 242 -9.76 -2.79 -17.69
C GLU A 242 -10.11 -1.30 -17.71
N ALA A 243 -9.70 -0.62 -18.79
CA ALA A 243 -9.95 0.81 -18.98
C ALA A 243 -11.22 1.13 -19.77
N ASP A 244 -11.69 0.21 -20.64
CA ASP A 244 -12.65 0.49 -21.72
C ASP A 244 -14.13 0.38 -21.32
N LYS A 245 -14.49 -0.54 -20.42
CA LYS A 245 -15.90 -0.88 -20.14
C LYS A 245 -16.46 -0.30 -18.85
N MET A 246 -15.63 0.27 -18.01
CA MET A 246 -16.02 0.62 -16.65
C MET A 246 -16.21 2.11 -16.48
N GLU A 247 -17.47 2.53 -16.29
CA GLU A 247 -17.79 3.86 -15.74
C GLU A 247 -17.12 4.05 -14.37
N LYS A 248 -17.06 2.98 -13.59
CA LYS A 248 -16.53 2.92 -12.22
C LYS A 248 -15.32 2.00 -12.14
N ILE A 249 -14.34 2.40 -11.34
CA ILE A 249 -13.16 1.61 -11.03
C ILE A 249 -13.25 1.22 -9.57
N ILE A 250 -13.65 -0.03 -9.33
CA ILE A 250 -13.84 -0.59 -7.99
C ILE A 250 -12.51 -1.17 -7.53
N THR A 251 -11.91 -0.55 -6.52
CA THR A 251 -10.74 -1.09 -5.81
C THR A 251 -11.19 -1.86 -4.56
N PRO A 252 -10.33 -2.60 -3.88
CA PRO A 252 -10.73 -3.35 -2.68
C PRO A 252 -11.31 -2.50 -1.55
N GLU A 253 -10.98 -1.21 -1.51
CA GLU A 253 -11.30 -0.34 -0.37
C GLU A 253 -11.89 1.01 -0.77
N TYR A 254 -11.99 1.30 -2.08
CA TYR A 254 -12.53 2.57 -2.58
C TYR A 254 -13.14 2.40 -3.98
N LEU A 255 -13.94 3.39 -4.38
CA LEU A 255 -14.56 3.45 -5.70
C LEU A 255 -14.24 4.78 -6.36
N PHE A 256 -13.68 4.72 -7.57
CA PHE A 256 -13.43 5.88 -8.43
C PHE A 256 -14.33 5.88 -9.66
N TYR A 257 -14.42 7.04 -10.29
CA TYR A 257 -15.02 7.21 -11.62
C TYR A 257 -13.94 7.56 -12.64
N LYS A 258 -14.17 7.27 -13.93
CA LYS A 258 -13.21 7.57 -15.02
C LYS A 258 -12.79 9.04 -15.07
N ASN A 259 -13.70 9.97 -14.79
CA ASN A 259 -13.45 11.41 -14.77
C ASN A 259 -12.59 11.88 -13.58
N GLU A 260 -12.25 10.99 -12.66
CA GLU A 260 -11.33 11.28 -11.55
C GLU A 260 -9.87 10.97 -11.89
N LEU A 261 -9.59 10.58 -13.16
CA LEU A 261 -8.23 10.40 -13.65
C LEU A 261 -7.55 11.75 -13.88
N LYS A 262 -6.38 11.92 -13.30
CA LYS A 262 -5.56 13.13 -13.41
C LYS A 262 -4.09 12.78 -13.71
N LYS A 263 -3.33 13.77 -14.20
CA LYS A 263 -1.89 13.64 -14.53
C LYS A 263 -1.07 14.81 -14.01
N TRP A 264 0.23 14.58 -13.88
CA TRP A 264 1.23 15.60 -13.51
C TRP A 264 1.44 16.67 -14.60
#